data_f1a1c89953a6d68f4409d436a10531c2
#
_entry.id   f1a1c89953a6d68f4409d436a10531c2
#
_cell.length_a   1.000
_cell.length_b   1.000
_cell.length_c   1.000
_cell.angle_alpha   90.00
_cell.angle_beta   90.00
_cell.angle_gamma   90.00
#
_symmetry.space_group_name_H-M   'P 1'
#
loop_
_entity.id
_entity.type
_entity.pdbx_description
1 polymer ?
#
loop_
_entity_poly.entity_id
_entity_poly.type
_entity_poly.pdbx_seq_one_letter_code
_entity_poly.pdbx_strand_id
1 'polypeptide(L)'
;DTIQESAKLVLYIAPTATGKTLSPIGLSEGYRIIFVCAARHVGMSLAKSAISAGKKIALGFGCDSHEDIRLHLFSGSVFAKHEYRNEGNRHQKCICGKKVCGKIGLDFKYKDGTRKMDHSVGDKVEIMICDVQSYINSMYYMCAFNDKNNIITYWDEPTITMDYDSHPCHDTIKKNWSENIIPNIVLSSATLPKEEEINSVIMDFRNKFMTSDVRPQVHTVISHDCKKSIPIINKAGYIELPHLICKSYDDVVKCVDHCKDYLTVLRYFDLYETSRFVTYICKNSEEYLQDNRYDMDNYFESLDDINMSQIKKYYLLLLGHIKEEKVEQLNQYFTSSRNYKIKPNTKEIDNKSKAPIIQNGAYISTRDSHTITDGPAIFIAHDVDKIGKFCIQQANIPASKMNEISETIITNNVIKEKINKLDKSIEDATASMESKDNKASNDNRLPPNVKQMMKEIESLYKMVKRVALDDVYVPNKQNHLKKWVEDDLYKDTLPYTSEIDDSDVEEIMMLNDIENIWKVLLLLGIGLFSQTKCIAYTEVVKRLATQQKLYLIIANGDYIYGTNYQFCHGFIGKDVEQMTQEKAIQAFGRIGRNKLQQTYTVRLRDDTLVKKIFFKEYDKVEVRNMNLLFNSD
;
A
#
# COMPACT_ATOMS: atom_id res chain seq x y z
N ASP A 1 -4.78 -25.77 -13.08
CA ASP A 1 -5.34 -27.11 -12.95
C ASP A 1 -6.45 -27.25 -11.91
N THR A 2 -6.58 -26.35 -10.91
CA THR A 2 -7.64 -26.42 -9.91
C THR A 2 -8.99 -25.86 -10.34
N ILE A 3 -9.11 -25.26 -11.51
CA ILE A 3 -10.31 -24.52 -11.95
C ILE A 3 -10.98 -25.17 -13.17
N GLN A 4 -10.85 -26.48 -13.37
CA GLN A 4 -11.57 -27.16 -14.44
C GLN A 4 -12.80 -27.92 -13.89
N GLU A 5 -14.00 -27.59 -14.36
CA GLU A 5 -15.24 -28.37 -14.36
C GLU A 5 -16.16 -28.39 -13.13
N SER A 6 -15.93 -27.68 -12.01
CA SER A 6 -16.89 -27.64 -10.90
C SER A 6 -16.89 -26.29 -10.20
N ALA A 7 -17.91 -26.00 -9.38
CA ALA A 7 -17.92 -24.85 -8.50
C ALA A 7 -16.72 -24.91 -7.53
N LYS A 8 -15.93 -23.86 -7.45
CA LYS A 8 -14.67 -23.85 -6.66
C LYS A 8 -14.51 -22.60 -5.84
N LEU A 9 -14.22 -22.82 -4.55
CA LEU A 9 -13.73 -21.80 -3.65
C LEU A 9 -12.24 -22.01 -3.45
N VAL A 10 -11.42 -21.05 -3.84
CA VAL A 10 -9.96 -21.07 -3.65
C VAL A 10 -9.56 -20.06 -2.59
N LEU A 11 -9.00 -20.53 -1.50
CA LEU A 11 -8.36 -19.70 -0.47
C LEU A 11 -6.90 -19.52 -0.85
N TYR A 12 -6.53 -18.34 -1.35
CA TYR A 12 -5.16 -18.04 -1.79
C TYR A 12 -4.45 -17.20 -0.74
N ILE A 13 -3.65 -17.86 0.09
CA ILE A 13 -2.89 -17.25 1.19
C ILE A 13 -1.45 -17.07 0.73
N ALA A 14 -1.05 -15.84 0.55
CA ALA A 14 0.32 -15.54 0.16
C ALA A 14 0.79 -14.20 0.75
N PRO A 15 2.06 -14.10 1.15
CA PRO A 15 2.60 -12.86 1.70
C PRO A 15 2.45 -11.70 0.73
N THR A 16 2.47 -10.48 1.27
CA THR A 16 2.49 -9.27 0.45
C THR A 16 3.74 -9.25 -0.47
N ALA A 17 3.62 -8.64 -1.64
CA ALA A 17 4.67 -8.57 -2.67
C ALA A 17 5.05 -9.91 -3.36
N THR A 18 4.21 -10.93 -3.28
CA THR A 18 4.38 -12.20 -4.02
C THR A 18 3.69 -12.21 -5.38
N GLY A 19 3.05 -11.11 -5.77
CA GLY A 19 2.36 -11.01 -7.07
C GLY A 19 0.88 -11.41 -7.04
N LYS A 20 0.26 -11.59 -5.87
CA LYS A 20 -1.18 -11.92 -5.73
C LYS A 20 -2.08 -11.07 -6.62
N THR A 21 -1.93 -9.75 -6.55
CA THR A 21 -2.74 -8.79 -7.31
C THR A 21 -2.54 -8.89 -8.84
N LEU A 22 -1.46 -9.53 -9.30
CA LEU A 22 -1.22 -9.77 -10.73
C LEU A 22 -1.74 -11.12 -11.21
N SER A 23 -2.07 -12.04 -10.31
CA SER A 23 -2.62 -13.37 -10.66
C SER A 23 -3.84 -13.31 -11.58
N PRO A 24 -4.77 -12.34 -11.47
CA PRO A 24 -5.88 -12.16 -12.40
C PRO A 24 -5.48 -12.04 -13.87
N ILE A 25 -4.29 -11.44 -14.14
CA ILE A 25 -3.79 -11.30 -15.53
C ILE A 25 -3.48 -12.68 -16.13
N GLY A 26 -2.83 -13.55 -15.38
CA GLY A 26 -2.56 -14.93 -15.82
C GLY A 26 -3.84 -15.76 -15.96
N LEU A 27 -4.76 -15.66 -14.98
CA LEU A 27 -6.05 -16.37 -15.03
C LEU A 27 -6.92 -15.93 -16.19
N SER A 28 -6.80 -14.68 -16.66
CA SER A 28 -7.57 -14.15 -17.78
C SER A 28 -7.22 -14.76 -19.13
N GLU A 29 -6.22 -15.61 -19.22
CA GLU A 29 -5.92 -16.36 -20.45
C GLU A 29 -6.94 -17.48 -20.72
N GLY A 30 -7.51 -18.06 -19.67
CA GLY A 30 -8.50 -19.12 -19.77
C GLY A 30 -9.92 -18.73 -19.34
N TYR A 31 -10.07 -17.66 -18.57
CA TYR A 31 -11.31 -17.27 -17.94
C TYR A 31 -11.59 -15.78 -18.07
N ARG A 32 -12.82 -15.38 -17.79
CA ARG A 32 -13.18 -13.98 -17.56
C ARG A 32 -13.07 -13.67 -16.07
N ILE A 33 -12.45 -12.56 -15.72
CA ILE A 33 -12.15 -12.23 -14.33
C ILE A 33 -12.99 -11.04 -13.88
N ILE A 34 -13.61 -11.16 -12.71
CA ILE A 34 -14.10 -10.00 -11.94
C ILE A 34 -13.17 -9.82 -10.76
N PHE A 35 -12.36 -8.78 -10.83
CA PHE A 35 -11.45 -8.41 -9.74
C PHE A 35 -12.13 -7.43 -8.81
N VAL A 36 -12.35 -7.86 -7.57
CA VAL A 36 -13.00 -7.07 -6.51
C VAL A 36 -11.94 -6.56 -5.55
N CYS A 37 -11.89 -5.27 -5.31
CA CYS A 37 -10.97 -4.66 -4.36
C CYS A 37 -11.68 -3.65 -3.46
N ALA A 38 -11.27 -3.56 -2.20
CA ALA A 38 -11.79 -2.57 -1.27
C ALA A 38 -11.25 -1.17 -1.56
N ALA A 39 -10.02 -1.08 -2.08
CA ALA A 39 -9.33 0.19 -2.33
C ALA A 39 -9.15 0.44 -3.84
N ARG A 40 -9.77 1.50 -4.35
CA ARG A 40 -9.77 1.87 -5.78
C ARG A 40 -8.36 1.94 -6.39
N HIS A 41 -7.38 2.42 -5.66
CA HIS A 41 -6.00 2.54 -6.18
C HIS A 41 -5.33 1.18 -6.45
N VAL A 42 -5.73 0.11 -5.75
CA VAL A 42 -5.28 -1.27 -6.04
C VAL A 42 -5.80 -1.71 -7.39
N GLY A 43 -7.11 -1.55 -7.60
CA GLY A 43 -7.73 -1.85 -8.89
C GLY A 43 -7.13 -1.05 -10.04
N MET A 44 -6.83 0.24 -9.83
CA MET A 44 -6.16 1.07 -10.82
C MET A 44 -4.72 0.64 -11.11
N SER A 45 -4.01 0.11 -10.12
CA SER A 45 -2.67 -0.47 -10.31
C SER A 45 -2.73 -1.74 -11.16
N LEU A 46 -3.70 -2.63 -10.87
CA LEU A 46 -3.96 -3.80 -11.70
C LEU A 46 -4.35 -3.40 -13.13
N ALA A 47 -5.21 -2.38 -13.28
CA ALA A 47 -5.64 -1.88 -14.59
C ALA A 47 -4.44 -1.46 -15.45
N LYS A 48 -3.50 -0.69 -14.89
CA LYS A 48 -2.26 -0.28 -15.58
C LYS A 48 -1.45 -1.49 -16.03
N SER A 49 -1.26 -2.47 -15.16
CA SER A 49 -0.51 -3.70 -15.46
C SER A 49 -1.21 -4.56 -16.51
N ALA A 50 -2.54 -4.70 -16.43
CA ALA A 50 -3.34 -5.45 -17.38
C ALA A 50 -3.33 -4.80 -18.78
N ILE A 51 -3.43 -3.47 -18.86
CA ILE A 51 -3.31 -2.72 -20.12
C ILE A 51 -1.92 -2.93 -20.72
N SER A 52 -0.86 -2.84 -19.91
CA SER A 52 0.52 -3.08 -20.36
C SER A 52 0.72 -4.51 -20.88
N ALA A 53 -0.03 -5.49 -20.34
CA ALA A 53 -0.07 -6.88 -20.81
C ALA A 53 -1.02 -7.10 -21.99
N GLY A 54 -1.60 -6.04 -22.56
CA GLY A 54 -2.51 -6.11 -23.71
C GLY A 54 -3.91 -6.64 -23.39
N LYS A 55 -4.29 -6.76 -22.11
CA LYS A 55 -5.60 -7.26 -21.69
C LYS A 55 -6.69 -6.22 -21.88
N LYS A 56 -7.90 -6.72 -22.19
CA LYS A 56 -9.11 -5.90 -22.40
C LYS A 56 -9.84 -5.76 -21.08
N ILE A 57 -9.88 -4.54 -20.55
CA ILE A 57 -10.41 -4.28 -19.22
C ILE A 57 -11.67 -3.40 -19.24
N ALA A 58 -12.47 -3.55 -18.19
CA ALA A 58 -13.54 -2.64 -17.82
C ALA A 58 -13.37 -2.19 -16.36
N LEU A 59 -13.92 -1.03 -16.04
CA LEU A 59 -13.85 -0.42 -14.72
C LEU A 59 -15.26 -0.18 -14.19
N GLY A 60 -15.53 -0.72 -13.01
CA GLY A 60 -16.78 -0.56 -12.25
C GLY A 60 -16.46 0.00 -10.86
N PHE A 61 -16.20 1.29 -10.76
CA PHE A 61 -15.96 1.96 -9.49
C PHE A 61 -17.04 2.99 -9.19
N GLY A 62 -17.70 2.87 -8.03
CA GLY A 62 -18.80 3.75 -7.64
C GLY A 62 -19.96 3.70 -8.64
N CYS A 63 -20.29 2.50 -9.12
CA CYS A 63 -21.37 2.28 -10.08
C CYS A 63 -22.66 1.96 -9.33
N ASP A 64 -23.67 2.79 -9.48
CA ASP A 64 -25.02 2.54 -8.96
C ASP A 64 -25.82 1.65 -9.94
N SER A 65 -25.42 1.65 -11.21
CA SER A 65 -26.03 0.84 -12.27
C SER A 65 -24.98 0.25 -13.22
N HIS A 66 -25.41 -0.70 -14.07
CA HIS A 66 -24.56 -1.26 -15.13
C HIS A 66 -24.16 -0.22 -16.21
N GLU A 67 -24.91 0.88 -16.35
CA GLU A 67 -24.63 1.96 -17.30
C GLU A 67 -23.41 2.79 -16.89
N ASP A 68 -23.02 2.74 -15.61
CA ASP A 68 -21.88 3.47 -15.08
C ASP A 68 -20.54 2.76 -15.35
N ILE A 69 -20.58 1.50 -15.78
CA ILE A 69 -19.40 0.72 -16.11
C ILE A 69 -18.68 1.34 -17.31
N ARG A 70 -17.36 1.50 -17.19
CA ARG A 70 -16.51 2.13 -18.21
C ARG A 70 -15.55 1.12 -18.82
N LEU A 71 -15.64 0.94 -20.14
CA LEU A 71 -14.74 0.10 -20.90
C LEU A 71 -13.46 0.88 -21.25
N HIS A 72 -12.32 0.21 -21.15
CA HIS A 72 -11.08 0.76 -21.70
C HIS A 72 -11.14 0.77 -23.25
N LEU A 73 -10.42 1.70 -23.88
CA LEU A 73 -10.42 1.94 -25.33
C LEU A 73 -10.27 0.65 -26.16
N PHE A 74 -9.49 -0.31 -25.71
CA PHE A 74 -9.28 -1.58 -26.43
C PHE A 74 -10.37 -2.63 -26.16
N SER A 75 -11.25 -2.41 -25.20
CA SER A 75 -12.27 -3.36 -24.76
C SER A 75 -13.63 -3.12 -25.42
N GLY A 76 -13.91 -1.90 -25.85
CA GLY A 76 -15.19 -1.52 -26.39
C GLY A 76 -15.20 -1.34 -27.90
N SER A 77 -16.39 -1.29 -28.47
CA SER A 77 -16.61 -0.88 -29.84
C SER A 77 -16.67 0.64 -29.92
N VAL A 78 -16.01 1.24 -30.91
CA VAL A 78 -16.14 2.68 -31.13
C VAL A 78 -17.55 2.98 -31.63
N PHE A 79 -18.23 3.89 -30.95
CA PHE A 79 -19.57 4.30 -31.36
C PHE A 79 -19.50 4.95 -32.73
N ALA A 80 -19.86 4.23 -33.76
CA ALA A 80 -20.16 4.81 -35.07
C ALA A 80 -21.69 5.00 -35.16
N LYS A 81 -22.18 6.20 -34.78
CA LYS A 81 -23.55 6.57 -35.16
C LYS A 81 -23.60 6.70 -36.69
N HIS A 82 -23.83 5.59 -37.35
CA HIS A 82 -24.17 5.59 -38.76
C HIS A 82 -25.67 5.74 -38.90
N GLU A 83 -26.20 6.93 -38.83
CA GLU A 83 -27.52 7.20 -39.35
C GLU A 83 -27.36 7.28 -40.87
N TYR A 84 -27.80 6.23 -41.55
CA TYR A 84 -27.98 6.25 -42.99
C TYR A 84 -29.30 6.96 -43.30
N ARG A 85 -29.26 8.11 -44.00
CA ARG A 85 -30.44 8.65 -44.63
C ARG A 85 -30.72 7.81 -45.86
N ASN A 86 -31.86 7.13 -45.89
CA ASN A 86 -32.45 6.55 -47.11
C ASN A 86 -32.92 7.72 -47.99
N GLU A 87 -32.02 8.31 -48.77
CA GLU A 87 -32.43 9.09 -49.93
C GLU A 87 -32.55 8.10 -51.11
N GLY A 88 -33.76 7.98 -51.63
CA GLY A 88 -34.11 7.01 -52.63
C GLY A 88 -33.07 6.84 -53.75
N ASN A 89 -32.75 5.58 -54.00
CA ASN A 89 -31.94 5.06 -55.08
C ASN A 89 -30.54 5.64 -55.35
N ARG A 90 -29.56 4.92 -54.90
CA ARG A 90 -28.20 4.72 -55.44
C ARG A 90 -26.98 5.18 -54.66
N HIS A 91 -27.05 5.99 -53.65
CA HIS A 91 -25.86 6.22 -52.80
C HIS A 91 -26.24 6.41 -51.33
N GLN A 92 -25.95 5.42 -50.49
CA GLN A 92 -25.97 5.59 -49.03
C GLN A 92 -24.82 6.54 -48.63
N LYS A 93 -25.16 7.74 -48.23
CA LYS A 93 -24.23 8.70 -47.63
C LYS A 93 -24.36 8.63 -46.12
N CYS A 94 -23.23 8.40 -45.43
CA CYS A 94 -23.14 8.56 -43.97
C CYS A 94 -23.36 10.04 -43.62
N ILE A 95 -24.05 10.32 -42.52
CA ILE A 95 -24.23 11.69 -41.97
C ILE A 95 -22.89 12.39 -41.73
N CYS A 96 -21.79 11.65 -41.57
CA CYS A 96 -20.42 12.21 -41.50
C CYS A 96 -19.89 12.79 -42.83
N GLY A 97 -20.70 12.72 -43.94
CA GLY A 97 -20.35 13.29 -45.24
C GLY A 97 -19.32 12.51 -46.08
N LYS A 98 -18.88 11.34 -45.64
CA LYS A 98 -17.87 10.52 -46.35
C LYS A 98 -18.52 9.40 -47.14
N LYS A 99 -18.12 9.20 -48.41
CA LYS A 99 -18.68 8.23 -49.37
C LYS A 99 -18.45 6.76 -49.03
N VAL A 100 -17.53 6.44 -48.12
CA VAL A 100 -17.20 5.07 -47.71
C VAL A 100 -16.86 5.04 -46.24
N CYS A 101 -17.79 4.54 -45.42
CA CYS A 101 -17.51 4.12 -44.04
C CYS A 101 -17.28 2.61 -44.02
N GLY A 102 -16.28 2.16 -44.69
CA GLY A 102 -16.07 0.73 -44.97
C GLY A 102 -14.91 0.07 -44.20
N LYS A 103 -14.46 0.62 -43.11
CA LYS A 103 -13.60 -0.11 -42.14
C LYS A 103 -13.83 0.46 -40.76
N ILE A 104 -14.31 -0.35 -39.85
CA ILE A 104 -14.31 -0.13 -38.43
C ILE A 104 -12.84 -0.17 -38.00
N GLY A 105 -12.19 0.96 -38.11
CA GLY A 105 -10.81 1.16 -37.66
C GLY A 105 -10.78 2.23 -36.56
N LEU A 106 -9.81 2.16 -35.73
CA LEU A 106 -9.51 3.01 -34.55
C LEU A 106 -9.43 4.53 -34.81
N ASP A 107 -9.81 5.03 -36.02
CA ASP A 107 -9.52 6.39 -36.48
C ASP A 107 -10.71 7.36 -36.53
N PHE A 108 -11.86 7.02 -35.90
CA PHE A 108 -12.96 7.96 -35.82
C PHE A 108 -12.78 8.98 -34.71
N LYS A 109 -12.31 10.16 -35.05
CA LYS A 109 -12.36 11.36 -34.19
C LYS A 109 -13.63 12.16 -34.50
N TYR A 110 -14.38 12.57 -33.46
CA TYR A 110 -15.40 13.60 -33.58
C TYR A 110 -14.73 14.95 -33.97
N LYS A 111 -15.51 15.94 -34.39
CA LYS A 111 -15.02 17.29 -34.72
C LYS A 111 -14.27 17.94 -33.56
N ASP A 112 -14.61 17.58 -32.32
CA ASP A 112 -13.96 18.01 -31.07
C ASP A 112 -12.74 17.16 -30.68
N GLY A 113 -12.36 16.18 -31.49
CA GLY A 113 -11.23 15.29 -31.22
C GLY A 113 -11.52 14.17 -30.20
N THR A 114 -12.72 14.11 -29.61
CA THR A 114 -13.08 13.07 -28.62
C THR A 114 -13.48 11.76 -29.32
N ARG A 115 -13.19 10.64 -28.64
CA ARG A 115 -13.64 9.29 -29.05
C ARG A 115 -14.74 8.86 -28.11
N LYS A 116 -15.94 8.62 -28.62
CA LYS A 116 -17.02 8.02 -27.84
C LYS A 116 -17.00 6.51 -28.01
N MET A 117 -17.05 5.82 -26.88
CA MET A 117 -17.07 4.36 -26.83
C MET A 117 -18.46 3.87 -26.45
N ASP A 118 -18.82 2.72 -27.01
CA ASP A 118 -20.01 2.00 -26.59
C ASP A 118 -19.67 1.14 -25.37
N HIS A 119 -20.23 1.51 -24.22
CA HIS A 119 -20.07 0.79 -22.96
C HIS A 119 -21.17 -0.25 -22.74
N SER A 120 -22.16 -0.35 -23.65
CA SER A 120 -23.28 -1.29 -23.52
C SER A 120 -22.91 -2.72 -23.91
N VAL A 121 -21.80 -2.92 -24.65
CA VAL A 121 -21.38 -4.24 -25.15
C VAL A 121 -20.03 -4.61 -24.55
N GLY A 122 -20.04 -5.58 -23.64
CA GLY A 122 -18.87 -6.04 -22.88
C GLY A 122 -18.31 -7.40 -23.28
N ASP A 123 -18.66 -7.91 -24.47
CA ASP A 123 -18.25 -9.24 -24.94
C ASP A 123 -16.75 -9.48 -25.01
N LYS A 124 -15.97 -8.41 -25.19
CA LYS A 124 -14.52 -8.44 -25.30
C LYS A 124 -13.80 -8.26 -23.97
N VAL A 125 -14.52 -7.96 -22.89
CA VAL A 125 -13.89 -7.71 -21.58
C VAL A 125 -13.28 -9.00 -21.04
N GLU A 126 -11.98 -8.98 -20.76
CA GLU A 126 -11.25 -10.10 -20.13
C GLU A 126 -11.20 -9.94 -18.63
N ILE A 127 -11.00 -8.70 -18.14
CA ILE A 127 -10.91 -8.39 -16.72
C ILE A 127 -11.81 -7.19 -16.40
N MET A 128 -12.83 -7.43 -15.59
CA MET A 128 -13.64 -6.40 -14.95
C MET A 128 -12.98 -6.06 -13.61
N ILE A 129 -12.70 -4.79 -13.36
CA ILE A 129 -12.09 -4.32 -12.10
C ILE A 129 -13.10 -3.43 -11.40
N CYS A 130 -13.53 -3.82 -10.21
CA CYS A 130 -14.57 -3.10 -9.47
C CYS A 130 -14.22 -2.95 -7.99
N ASP A 131 -14.89 -2.00 -7.34
CA ASP A 131 -14.91 -1.93 -5.89
C ASP A 131 -16.00 -2.84 -5.29
N VAL A 132 -15.99 -2.99 -3.97
CA VAL A 132 -16.93 -3.84 -3.24
C VAL A 132 -18.38 -3.36 -3.47
N GLN A 133 -18.62 -2.05 -3.60
CA GLN A 133 -19.97 -1.49 -3.78
C GLN A 133 -20.55 -1.82 -5.16
N SER A 134 -19.69 -1.84 -6.18
CA SER A 134 -20.10 -2.03 -7.58
C SER A 134 -20.07 -3.49 -8.04
N TYR A 135 -19.74 -4.44 -7.13
CA TYR A 135 -19.55 -5.83 -7.49
C TYR A 135 -20.78 -6.46 -8.15
N ILE A 136 -21.97 -6.29 -7.58
CA ILE A 136 -23.21 -6.88 -8.10
C ILE A 136 -23.52 -6.39 -9.51
N ASN A 137 -23.40 -5.09 -9.76
CA ASN A 137 -23.61 -4.51 -11.10
C ASN A 137 -22.56 -5.05 -12.10
N SER A 138 -21.32 -5.16 -11.68
CA SER A 138 -20.21 -5.71 -12.48
C SER A 138 -20.42 -7.20 -12.79
N MET A 139 -20.92 -7.97 -11.83
CA MET A 139 -21.25 -9.39 -12.00
C MET A 139 -22.35 -9.61 -13.04
N TYR A 140 -23.47 -8.91 -12.92
CA TYR A 140 -24.56 -9.02 -13.90
C TYR A 140 -24.14 -8.54 -15.28
N TYR A 141 -23.33 -7.47 -15.35
CA TYR A 141 -22.79 -7.01 -16.62
C TYR A 141 -21.91 -8.08 -17.29
N MET A 142 -21.02 -8.73 -16.56
CA MET A 142 -20.17 -9.79 -17.11
C MET A 142 -20.98 -11.05 -17.48
N CYS A 143 -21.97 -11.43 -16.70
CA CYS A 143 -22.86 -12.57 -16.97
C CYS A 143 -23.78 -12.34 -18.17
N ALA A 144 -24.03 -11.09 -18.57
CA ALA A 144 -24.81 -10.80 -19.77
C ALA A 144 -24.09 -11.22 -21.08
N PHE A 145 -22.75 -11.31 -21.05
CA PHE A 145 -21.94 -11.63 -22.23
C PHE A 145 -21.14 -12.94 -22.10
N ASN A 146 -21.12 -13.55 -20.95
CA ASN A 146 -20.30 -14.73 -20.69
C ASN A 146 -21.05 -15.76 -19.83
N ASP A 147 -20.77 -17.04 -20.03
CA ASP A 147 -21.26 -18.07 -19.12
C ASP A 147 -20.63 -17.88 -17.72
N LYS A 148 -21.48 -17.95 -16.69
CA LYS A 148 -21.07 -17.81 -15.29
C LYS A 148 -20.00 -18.82 -14.87
N ASN A 149 -19.99 -20.02 -15.47
CA ASN A 149 -18.98 -21.05 -15.21
C ASN A 149 -17.61 -20.67 -15.78
N ASN A 150 -17.56 -19.75 -16.73
CA ASN A 150 -16.34 -19.25 -17.36
C ASN A 150 -15.83 -17.96 -16.70
N ILE A 151 -16.50 -17.50 -15.64
CA ILE A 151 -16.15 -16.32 -14.89
C ILE A 151 -15.54 -16.72 -13.55
N ILE A 152 -14.49 -16.02 -13.13
CA ILE A 152 -13.91 -16.12 -11.79
C ILE A 152 -14.10 -14.78 -11.08
N THR A 153 -14.72 -14.82 -9.90
CA THR A 153 -14.67 -13.72 -8.96
C THR A 153 -13.38 -13.80 -8.16
N TYR A 154 -12.46 -12.88 -8.40
CA TYR A 154 -11.20 -12.76 -7.67
C TYR A 154 -11.30 -11.61 -6.67
N TRP A 155 -11.43 -11.92 -5.38
CA TRP A 155 -11.56 -10.94 -4.33
C TRP A 155 -10.21 -10.72 -3.65
N ASP A 156 -9.63 -9.53 -3.85
CA ASP A 156 -8.34 -9.16 -3.27
C ASP A 156 -8.54 -8.51 -1.89
N GLU A 157 -7.86 -9.06 -0.90
CA GLU A 157 -7.93 -8.69 0.52
C GLU A 157 -9.38 -8.63 1.04
N PRO A 158 -10.16 -9.74 1.02
CA PRO A 158 -11.55 -9.77 1.48
C PRO A 158 -11.69 -9.50 2.98
N THR A 159 -10.62 -9.61 3.74
CA THR A 159 -10.56 -9.37 5.19
C THR A 159 -10.41 -7.89 5.57
N ILE A 160 -10.28 -6.99 4.58
CA ILE A 160 -10.28 -5.55 4.86
C ILE A 160 -11.59 -5.16 5.55
N THR A 161 -11.48 -4.39 6.63
CA THR A 161 -12.56 -3.94 7.53
C THR A 161 -13.12 -5.00 8.49
N MET A 162 -12.66 -6.23 8.41
CA MET A 162 -13.14 -7.30 9.32
C MET A 162 -12.51 -7.25 10.72
N ASP A 163 -11.51 -6.42 10.92
CA ASP A 163 -10.93 -6.09 12.24
C ASP A 163 -11.82 -5.14 13.07
N TYR A 164 -12.91 -4.63 12.50
CA TYR A 164 -13.90 -3.79 13.17
C TYR A 164 -15.15 -4.61 13.53
N ASP A 165 -15.68 -4.43 14.73
CA ASP A 165 -16.96 -5.07 15.12
C ASP A 165 -18.13 -4.62 14.23
N SER A 166 -18.10 -3.40 13.73
CA SER A 166 -19.07 -2.85 12.78
C SER A 166 -18.39 -1.87 11.81
N HIS A 167 -18.67 -2.02 10.52
CA HIS A 167 -18.16 -1.13 9.47
C HIS A 167 -19.22 -0.94 8.38
N PRO A 168 -19.34 0.26 7.75
CA PRO A 168 -20.34 0.52 6.69
C PRO A 168 -20.27 -0.44 5.49
N CYS A 169 -19.11 -1.03 5.21
CA CYS A 169 -18.95 -2.01 4.13
C CYS A 169 -19.48 -3.41 4.47
N HIS A 170 -19.76 -3.74 5.74
CA HIS A 170 -20.16 -5.09 6.15
C HIS A 170 -21.45 -5.53 5.47
N ASP A 171 -22.48 -4.68 5.45
CA ASP A 171 -23.75 -4.98 4.77
C ASP A 171 -23.56 -5.22 3.27
N THR A 172 -22.68 -4.44 2.65
CA THR A 172 -22.34 -4.60 1.23
C THR A 172 -21.60 -5.91 0.97
N ILE A 173 -20.67 -6.29 1.84
CA ILE A 173 -19.93 -7.56 1.74
C ILE A 173 -20.90 -8.74 1.87
N LYS A 174 -21.79 -8.71 2.88
CA LYS A 174 -22.80 -9.73 3.09
C LYS A 174 -23.72 -9.85 1.88
N LYS A 175 -24.22 -8.72 1.35
CA LYS A 175 -25.04 -8.68 0.16
C LYS A 175 -24.31 -9.27 -1.06
N ASN A 176 -23.05 -8.87 -1.28
CA ASN A 176 -22.25 -9.37 -2.39
C ASN A 176 -22.06 -10.88 -2.33
N TRP A 177 -21.85 -11.43 -1.14
CA TRP A 177 -21.74 -12.87 -0.98
C TRP A 177 -23.08 -13.58 -1.22
N SER A 178 -24.17 -13.10 -0.60
CA SER A 178 -25.48 -13.72 -0.71
C SER A 178 -26.06 -13.67 -2.13
N GLU A 179 -25.86 -12.58 -2.87
CA GLU A 179 -26.37 -12.42 -4.24
C GLU A 179 -25.41 -12.94 -5.32
N ASN A 180 -24.20 -13.37 -4.97
CA ASN A 180 -23.26 -13.90 -5.97
C ASN A 180 -23.78 -15.17 -6.65
N ILE A 181 -23.79 -15.18 -7.99
CA ILE A 181 -24.20 -16.33 -8.81
C ILE A 181 -23.03 -17.04 -9.52
N ILE A 182 -21.80 -16.52 -9.36
CA ILE A 182 -20.61 -17.07 -10.00
C ILE A 182 -20.03 -18.19 -9.11
N PRO A 183 -19.89 -19.41 -9.66
CA PRO A 183 -19.47 -20.57 -8.87
C PRO A 183 -17.97 -20.64 -8.60
N ASN A 184 -17.16 -19.90 -9.36
CA ASN A 184 -15.71 -19.90 -9.20
C ASN A 184 -15.25 -18.66 -8.44
N ILE A 185 -14.81 -18.83 -7.21
CA ILE A 185 -14.42 -17.74 -6.31
C ILE A 185 -12.98 -17.96 -5.85
N VAL A 186 -12.17 -16.92 -5.92
CA VAL A 186 -10.84 -16.86 -5.32
C VAL A 186 -10.85 -15.76 -4.26
N LEU A 187 -10.60 -16.13 -3.01
CA LEU A 187 -10.35 -15.19 -1.91
C LEU A 187 -8.85 -15.11 -1.72
N SER A 188 -8.27 -13.93 -1.87
CA SER A 188 -6.82 -13.73 -1.87
C SER A 188 -6.42 -12.73 -0.79
N SER A 189 -5.65 -13.15 0.20
CA SER A 189 -5.05 -12.26 1.22
C SER A 189 -3.74 -12.84 1.77
N ALA A 190 -2.98 -12.00 2.47
CA ALA A 190 -1.83 -12.46 3.24
C ALA A 190 -2.23 -13.12 4.56
N THR A 191 -3.42 -12.83 5.05
CA THR A 191 -3.92 -13.18 6.39
C THR A 191 -5.32 -13.76 6.35
N LEU A 192 -5.65 -14.55 5.32
CA LEU A 192 -6.91 -15.29 5.33
C LEU A 192 -6.91 -16.30 6.49
N PRO A 193 -8.05 -16.46 7.18
CA PRO A 193 -8.23 -17.54 8.13
C PRO A 193 -8.03 -18.90 7.48
N LYS A 194 -7.64 -19.88 8.28
CA LYS A 194 -7.52 -21.26 7.82
C LYS A 194 -8.91 -21.84 7.52
N GLU A 195 -8.95 -22.85 6.65
CA GLU A 195 -10.18 -23.55 6.27
C GLU A 195 -10.99 -24.01 7.48
N GLU A 196 -10.30 -24.49 8.52
CA GLU A 196 -10.91 -24.97 9.77
C GLU A 196 -11.58 -23.84 10.59
N GLU A 197 -11.11 -22.60 10.44
CA GLU A 197 -11.61 -21.42 11.17
C GLU A 197 -12.87 -20.82 10.50
N ILE A 198 -13.10 -21.09 9.20
CA ILE A 198 -14.21 -20.52 8.39
C ILE A 198 -15.19 -21.56 7.87
N ASN A 199 -15.50 -22.54 8.71
CA ASN A 199 -16.40 -23.63 8.34
C ASN A 199 -17.78 -23.16 7.86
N SER A 200 -18.36 -22.09 8.43
CA SER A 200 -19.67 -21.58 8.01
C SER A 200 -19.62 -21.02 6.59
N VAL A 201 -18.56 -20.31 6.22
CA VAL A 201 -18.34 -19.81 4.84
C VAL A 201 -18.27 -20.98 3.84
N ILE A 202 -17.54 -22.04 4.22
CA ILE A 202 -17.37 -23.22 3.37
C ILE A 202 -18.67 -23.98 3.19
N MET A 203 -19.43 -24.14 4.27
CA MET A 203 -20.74 -24.82 4.22
C MET A 203 -21.75 -24.01 3.40
N ASP A 204 -21.80 -22.70 3.59
CA ASP A 204 -22.66 -21.82 2.78
C ASP A 204 -22.30 -21.89 1.30
N PHE A 205 -21.01 -21.81 0.94
CA PHE A 205 -20.55 -21.96 -0.44
C PHE A 205 -20.97 -23.31 -1.03
N ARG A 206 -20.76 -24.41 -0.29
CA ARG A 206 -21.15 -25.75 -0.74
C ARG A 206 -22.66 -25.83 -0.96
N ASN A 207 -23.46 -25.38 -0.01
CA ASN A 207 -24.93 -25.42 -0.10
C ASN A 207 -25.42 -24.59 -1.30
N LYS A 208 -24.86 -23.43 -1.52
CA LYS A 208 -25.26 -22.50 -2.58
C LYS A 208 -25.01 -23.04 -4.00
N PHE A 209 -23.93 -23.75 -4.20
CA PHE A 209 -23.52 -24.22 -5.53
C PHE A 209 -23.63 -25.74 -5.72
N MET A 210 -24.17 -26.47 -4.74
CA MET A 210 -24.43 -27.90 -4.86
C MET A 210 -25.63 -28.13 -5.80
N THR A 211 -25.43 -29.01 -6.78
CA THR A 211 -26.48 -29.50 -7.67
C THR A 211 -26.41 -31.03 -7.76
N SER A 212 -27.35 -31.67 -8.45
CA SER A 212 -27.30 -33.13 -8.68
C SER A 212 -25.99 -33.60 -9.32
N ASP A 213 -25.40 -32.75 -10.18
CA ASP A 213 -24.25 -33.09 -11.02
C ASP A 213 -22.95 -32.39 -10.59
N VAL A 214 -23.01 -31.38 -9.71
CA VAL A 214 -21.86 -30.56 -9.30
C VAL A 214 -21.67 -30.64 -7.79
N ARG A 215 -20.48 -31.11 -7.37
CA ARG A 215 -20.03 -31.05 -5.97
C ARG A 215 -19.01 -29.92 -5.82
N PRO A 216 -19.37 -28.82 -5.12
CA PRO A 216 -18.45 -27.71 -4.90
C PRO A 216 -17.19 -28.15 -4.15
N GLN A 217 -16.02 -27.69 -4.61
CA GLN A 217 -14.72 -28.01 -4.05
C GLN A 217 -14.12 -26.77 -3.38
N VAL A 218 -13.39 -27.00 -2.30
CA VAL A 218 -12.62 -25.95 -1.61
C VAL A 218 -11.14 -26.32 -1.71
N HIS A 219 -10.32 -25.35 -2.09
CA HIS A 219 -8.89 -25.53 -2.24
C HIS A 219 -8.15 -24.42 -1.49
N THR A 220 -7.16 -24.79 -0.70
CA THR A 220 -6.28 -23.86 -0.04
C THR A 220 -4.90 -23.86 -0.69
N VAL A 221 -4.48 -22.72 -1.21
CA VAL A 221 -3.16 -22.50 -1.80
C VAL A 221 -2.37 -21.58 -0.88
N ILE A 222 -1.33 -22.11 -0.27
CA ILE A 222 -0.50 -21.35 0.68
C ILE A 222 0.89 -21.17 0.07
N SER A 223 1.33 -19.90 0.03
CA SER A 223 2.70 -19.54 -0.33
C SER A 223 3.40 -18.91 0.87
N HIS A 224 4.66 -19.25 1.09
CA HIS A 224 5.47 -18.72 2.17
C HIS A 224 6.66 -17.94 1.60
N ASP A 225 6.92 -16.75 2.12
CA ASP A 225 8.14 -15.98 1.82
C ASP A 225 9.02 -15.91 3.07
N CYS A 226 9.91 -16.88 3.21
CA CYS A 226 10.93 -16.91 4.27
C CYS A 226 12.28 -16.35 3.80
N LYS A 227 12.37 -15.87 2.56
CA LYS A 227 13.63 -15.45 1.92
C LYS A 227 14.11 -14.06 2.37
N LYS A 228 13.31 -13.32 3.14
CA LYS A 228 13.67 -12.00 3.66
C LYS A 228 13.91 -12.06 5.15
N SER A 229 14.79 -11.16 5.64
CA SER A 229 15.05 -10.94 7.05
C SER A 229 14.66 -9.49 7.36
N ILE A 230 13.55 -9.31 8.09
CA ILE A 230 13.02 -8.00 8.50
C ILE A 230 12.90 -8.02 10.02
N PRO A 231 14.00 -7.78 10.75
CA PRO A 231 14.01 -7.91 12.20
C PRO A 231 13.01 -6.99 12.87
N ILE A 232 12.32 -7.53 13.86
CA ILE A 232 11.52 -6.76 14.81
C ILE A 232 12.45 -6.24 15.90
N ILE A 233 12.41 -4.93 16.10
CA ILE A 233 13.23 -4.23 17.10
C ILE A 233 12.31 -3.66 18.16
N ASN A 234 12.59 -4.00 19.42
CA ASN A 234 11.84 -3.52 20.56
C ASN A 234 12.14 -2.03 20.86
N LYS A 235 11.38 -1.46 21.79
CA LYS A 235 11.55 -0.05 22.21
C LYS A 235 12.94 0.29 22.73
N ALA A 236 13.71 -0.70 23.21
CA ALA A 236 15.06 -0.51 23.72
C ALA A 236 16.16 -0.65 22.64
N GLY A 237 15.78 -0.95 21.38
CA GLY A 237 16.72 -1.06 20.27
C GLY A 237 17.32 -2.46 20.06
N TYR A 238 16.78 -3.48 20.71
CA TYR A 238 17.21 -4.87 20.57
C TYR A 238 16.30 -5.64 19.61
N ILE A 239 16.90 -6.60 18.91
CA ILE A 239 16.15 -7.57 18.09
C ILE A 239 15.35 -8.49 19.00
N GLU A 240 14.13 -8.82 18.60
CA GLU A 240 13.27 -9.79 19.26
C GLU A 240 13.10 -11.05 18.40
N LEU A 241 13.29 -12.18 19.05
CA LEU A 241 13.10 -13.53 18.47
C LEU A 241 12.46 -14.45 19.52
N PRO A 242 11.85 -15.57 19.12
CA PRO A 242 11.19 -16.49 20.06
C PRO A 242 12.03 -16.87 21.27
N HIS A 243 13.29 -17.23 21.13
CA HIS A 243 14.17 -17.60 22.26
C HIS A 243 14.49 -16.45 23.24
N LEU A 244 14.29 -15.19 22.83
CA LEU A 244 14.43 -14.00 23.67
C LEU A 244 13.15 -13.63 24.41
N ILE A 245 12.00 -13.97 23.82
CA ILE A 245 10.67 -13.61 24.33
C ILE A 245 10.14 -14.67 25.29
N CYS A 246 10.36 -15.96 24.97
CA CYS A 246 9.87 -17.09 25.73
C CYS A 246 10.71 -17.31 26.98
N LYS A 247 10.09 -17.23 28.14
CA LYS A 247 10.74 -17.43 29.44
C LYS A 247 10.51 -18.81 30.05
N SER A 248 9.46 -19.48 29.61
CA SER A 248 9.09 -20.83 30.06
C SER A 248 9.07 -21.81 28.89
N TYR A 249 9.17 -23.09 29.19
CA TYR A 249 9.04 -24.15 28.18
C TYR A 249 7.67 -24.14 27.49
N ASP A 250 6.60 -23.89 28.24
CA ASP A 250 5.25 -23.78 27.70
C ASP A 250 5.13 -22.64 26.69
N ASP A 251 5.77 -21.48 26.95
CA ASP A 251 5.85 -20.38 25.98
C ASP A 251 6.60 -20.80 24.71
N VAL A 252 7.69 -21.54 24.86
CA VAL A 252 8.47 -22.04 23.71
C VAL A 252 7.63 -22.93 22.82
N VAL A 253 6.93 -23.91 23.42
CA VAL A 253 6.07 -24.84 22.67
C VAL A 253 4.98 -24.08 21.92
N LYS A 254 4.22 -23.21 22.59
CA LYS A 254 3.16 -22.40 21.96
C LYS A 254 3.68 -21.51 20.83
N CYS A 255 4.84 -20.89 21.02
CA CYS A 255 5.46 -20.01 20.04
C CYS A 255 5.96 -20.79 18.82
N VAL A 256 6.63 -21.91 19.04
CA VAL A 256 7.16 -22.77 17.96
C VAL A 256 6.01 -23.37 17.14
N ASP A 257 4.96 -23.85 17.78
CA ASP A 257 3.77 -24.40 17.09
C ASP A 257 3.11 -23.31 16.23
N HIS A 258 2.91 -22.11 16.79
CA HIS A 258 2.38 -21.00 16.01
C HIS A 258 3.28 -20.65 14.80
N CYS A 259 4.60 -20.54 14.99
CA CYS A 259 5.52 -20.21 13.91
C CYS A 259 5.61 -21.31 12.84
N LYS A 260 5.47 -22.59 13.20
CA LYS A 260 5.38 -23.72 12.26
C LYS A 260 4.09 -23.68 11.46
N ASP A 261 2.99 -23.36 12.12
CA ASP A 261 1.68 -23.21 11.50
C ASP A 261 1.58 -21.99 10.58
N TYR A 262 2.34 -20.92 10.89
CA TYR A 262 2.28 -19.64 10.23
C TYR A 262 3.66 -19.21 9.72
N LEU A 263 4.22 -19.98 8.77
CA LEU A 263 5.59 -19.82 8.27
C LEU A 263 5.90 -18.41 7.71
N THR A 264 4.88 -17.62 7.38
CA THR A 264 5.04 -16.22 6.97
C THR A 264 5.75 -15.38 8.05
N VAL A 265 5.60 -15.73 9.32
CA VAL A 265 6.25 -15.03 10.45
C VAL A 265 7.78 -15.16 10.40
N LEU A 266 8.31 -16.20 9.74
CA LEU A 266 9.76 -16.40 9.61
C LEU A 266 10.47 -15.28 8.85
N ARG A 267 9.74 -14.47 8.06
CA ARG A 267 10.34 -13.29 7.41
C ARG A 267 10.81 -12.25 8.42
N TYR A 268 10.27 -12.25 9.64
CA TYR A 268 10.63 -11.32 10.72
C TYR A 268 11.78 -11.82 11.59
N PHE A 269 12.29 -13.03 11.32
CA PHE A 269 13.46 -13.54 12.01
C PHE A 269 14.72 -12.89 11.46
N ASP A 270 15.49 -12.26 12.33
CA ASP A 270 16.81 -11.75 11.99
C ASP A 270 17.77 -12.91 11.72
N LEU A 271 18.43 -12.87 10.56
CA LEU A 271 19.29 -13.96 10.14
C LEU A 271 20.52 -14.10 11.02
N TYR A 272 21.09 -12.98 11.46
CA TYR A 272 22.30 -12.98 12.31
C TYR A 272 22.01 -13.61 13.67
N GLU A 273 20.98 -13.15 14.38
CA GLU A 273 20.61 -13.70 15.68
C GLU A 273 20.09 -15.13 15.58
N THR A 274 19.40 -15.47 14.51
CA THR A 274 18.99 -16.86 14.21
C THR A 274 20.21 -17.77 14.05
N SER A 275 21.21 -17.36 13.26
CA SER A 275 22.44 -18.11 13.04
C SER A 275 23.29 -18.22 14.31
N ARG A 276 23.33 -17.15 15.10
CA ARG A 276 24.01 -17.12 16.41
C ARG A 276 23.42 -18.15 17.36
N PHE A 277 22.08 -18.21 17.44
CA PHE A 277 21.37 -19.23 18.23
C PHE A 277 21.70 -20.64 17.75
N VAL A 278 21.54 -20.90 16.44
CA VAL A 278 21.83 -22.21 15.83
C VAL A 278 23.26 -22.65 16.15
N THR A 279 24.23 -21.77 15.91
CA THR A 279 25.66 -22.07 16.18
C THR A 279 25.92 -22.38 17.65
N TYR A 280 25.27 -21.65 18.56
CA TYR A 280 25.43 -21.90 20.00
C TYR A 280 24.85 -23.25 20.41
N ILE A 281 23.64 -23.55 19.98
CA ILE A 281 22.97 -24.83 20.31
C ILE A 281 23.74 -26.02 19.69
N CYS A 282 24.18 -25.93 18.44
CA CYS A 282 24.95 -27.03 17.82
C CYS A 282 26.29 -27.30 18.52
N LYS A 283 26.95 -26.24 19.03
CA LYS A 283 28.19 -26.40 19.81
C LYS A 283 27.98 -27.03 21.19
N ASN A 284 26.78 -26.94 21.74
CA ASN A 284 26.44 -27.41 23.07
C ASN A 284 25.23 -28.39 23.01
N SER A 285 25.13 -29.17 21.94
CA SER A 285 23.96 -30.02 21.65
C SER A 285 23.64 -30.99 22.78
N GLU A 286 24.67 -31.66 23.36
CA GLU A 286 24.50 -32.58 24.47
C GLU A 286 23.88 -31.96 25.72
N GLU A 287 24.16 -30.68 25.98
CA GLU A 287 23.63 -29.96 27.12
C GLU A 287 22.18 -29.52 26.92
N TYR A 288 21.85 -28.98 25.73
CA TYR A 288 20.59 -28.27 25.48
C TYR A 288 19.55 -29.11 24.75
N LEU A 289 19.92 -30.05 23.89
CA LEU A 289 18.96 -30.81 23.08
C LEU A 289 18.53 -32.11 23.75
N GLN A 290 17.28 -32.45 23.50
CA GLN A 290 16.69 -33.74 23.97
C GLN A 290 17.30 -34.92 23.26
N ASP A 291 17.74 -34.76 22.02
CA ASP A 291 18.24 -35.83 21.14
C ASP A 291 19.26 -35.29 20.14
N ASN A 292 20.38 -36.02 19.92
CA ASN A 292 21.44 -35.65 18.98
C ASN A 292 21.04 -35.84 17.49
N ARG A 293 19.86 -36.38 17.21
CA ARG A 293 19.34 -36.52 15.84
C ARG A 293 19.12 -35.15 15.16
N TYR A 294 19.08 -34.09 15.94
CA TYR A 294 18.83 -32.71 15.46
C TYR A 294 20.11 -31.93 15.15
N ASP A 295 21.26 -32.61 15.14
CA ASP A 295 22.53 -32.00 14.73
C ASP A 295 22.50 -31.49 13.29
N MET A 296 23.26 -30.44 13.02
CA MET A 296 23.31 -29.75 11.74
C MET A 296 23.67 -30.70 10.58
N ASP A 297 24.63 -31.58 10.80
CA ASP A 297 25.11 -32.56 9.81
C ASP A 297 24.06 -33.64 9.47
N ASN A 298 23.12 -33.87 10.37
CA ASN A 298 22.01 -34.78 10.14
C ASN A 298 20.80 -34.11 9.47
N TYR A 299 20.66 -32.80 9.61
CA TYR A 299 19.53 -32.03 9.07
C TYR A 299 19.77 -31.55 7.64
N PHE A 300 20.99 -31.11 7.30
CA PHE A 300 21.35 -30.65 5.97
C PHE A 300 22.15 -31.74 5.25
N GLU A 301 21.59 -32.23 4.14
CA GLU A 301 22.24 -33.27 3.33
C GLU A 301 23.41 -32.70 2.52
N SER A 302 23.35 -31.43 2.14
CA SER A 302 24.37 -30.72 1.38
C SER A 302 24.50 -29.25 1.76
N LEU A 303 25.63 -28.61 1.40
CA LEU A 303 25.83 -27.18 1.59
C LEU A 303 24.84 -26.34 0.77
N ASP A 304 24.34 -26.86 -0.33
CA ASP A 304 23.36 -26.18 -1.19
C ASP A 304 21.98 -26.05 -0.53
N ASP A 305 21.69 -26.91 0.45
CA ASP A 305 20.45 -26.84 1.24
C ASP A 305 20.47 -25.73 2.28
N ILE A 306 21.65 -25.21 2.61
CA ILE A 306 21.83 -24.16 3.60
C ILE A 306 21.44 -22.80 2.99
N ASN A 307 20.16 -22.48 3.03
CA ASN A 307 19.63 -21.19 2.64
C ASN A 307 18.87 -20.53 3.79
N MET A 308 18.59 -19.23 3.66
CA MET A 308 17.94 -18.43 4.71
C MET A 308 16.63 -19.06 5.23
N SER A 309 15.84 -19.62 4.34
CA SER A 309 14.56 -20.25 4.69
C SER A 309 14.76 -21.50 5.52
N GLN A 310 15.72 -22.35 5.14
CA GLN A 310 16.01 -23.59 5.84
C GLN A 310 16.68 -23.35 7.19
N ILE A 311 17.59 -22.37 7.29
CA ILE A 311 18.19 -21.97 8.58
C ILE A 311 17.12 -21.53 9.58
N LYS A 312 16.12 -20.74 9.14
CA LYS A 312 15.02 -20.31 10.02
C LYS A 312 14.12 -21.47 10.45
N LYS A 313 13.86 -22.42 9.57
CA LYS A 313 13.10 -23.64 9.91
C LYS A 313 13.90 -24.51 10.87
N TYR A 314 15.19 -24.66 10.62
CA TYR A 314 16.09 -25.42 11.50
C TYR A 314 16.19 -24.76 12.89
N TYR A 315 16.25 -23.43 12.96
CA TYR A 315 16.15 -22.72 14.22
C TYR A 315 14.87 -23.08 15.01
N LEU A 316 13.72 -23.12 14.35
CA LEU A 316 12.47 -23.53 15.02
C LEU A 316 12.48 -24.99 15.45
N LEU A 317 13.12 -25.85 14.65
CA LEU A 317 13.30 -27.26 15.02
C LEU A 317 14.11 -27.37 16.30
N LEU A 318 15.29 -26.75 16.34
CA LEU A 318 16.15 -26.75 17.51
C LEU A 318 15.45 -26.19 18.75
N LEU A 319 14.80 -25.03 18.60
CA LEU A 319 14.09 -24.37 19.70
C LEU A 319 12.98 -25.26 20.31
N GLY A 320 12.24 -25.99 19.45
CA GLY A 320 11.20 -26.91 19.89
C GLY A 320 11.69 -28.21 20.56
N HIS A 321 13.00 -28.50 20.49
CA HIS A 321 13.59 -29.69 21.07
C HIS A 321 14.61 -29.38 22.19
N ILE A 322 14.58 -28.17 22.72
CA ILE A 322 15.36 -27.78 23.90
C ILE A 322 14.82 -28.49 25.13
N LYS A 323 15.69 -28.95 26.02
CA LYS A 323 15.31 -29.51 27.31
C LYS A 323 14.58 -28.46 28.15
N GLU A 324 13.49 -28.85 28.78
CA GLU A 324 12.62 -27.96 29.58
C GLU A 324 13.41 -27.19 30.64
N GLU A 325 14.30 -27.87 31.39
CA GLU A 325 15.10 -27.31 32.45
C GLU A 325 16.17 -26.30 31.96
N LYS A 326 16.43 -26.26 30.65
CA LYS A 326 17.44 -25.39 30.04
C LYS A 326 16.89 -24.10 29.43
N VAL A 327 15.58 -24.00 29.27
CA VAL A 327 14.94 -22.84 28.60
C VAL A 327 15.26 -21.51 29.29
N GLU A 328 15.14 -21.48 30.62
CA GLU A 328 15.39 -20.26 31.39
C GLU A 328 16.87 -19.84 31.31
N GLN A 329 17.79 -20.80 31.46
CA GLN A 329 19.24 -20.58 31.35
C GLN A 329 19.59 -20.03 29.96
N LEU A 330 19.01 -20.58 28.91
CA LEU A 330 19.21 -20.16 27.55
C LEU A 330 18.69 -18.72 27.31
N ASN A 331 17.48 -18.42 27.77
CA ASN A 331 16.90 -17.08 27.67
C ASN A 331 17.77 -16.03 28.39
N GLN A 332 18.23 -16.34 29.60
CA GLN A 332 19.13 -15.45 30.36
C GLN A 332 20.45 -15.21 29.64
N TYR A 333 21.07 -16.27 29.09
CA TYR A 333 22.32 -16.16 28.33
C TYR A 333 22.18 -15.25 27.13
N PHE A 334 21.16 -15.48 26.27
CA PHE A 334 20.97 -14.67 25.08
C PHE A 334 20.52 -13.25 25.39
N THR A 335 19.72 -13.05 26.44
CA THR A 335 19.30 -11.72 26.89
C THR A 335 20.47 -10.89 27.41
N SER A 336 21.38 -11.49 28.19
CA SER A 336 22.54 -10.78 28.74
C SER A 336 23.63 -10.50 27.71
N SER A 337 23.74 -11.33 26.67
CA SER A 337 24.78 -11.25 25.64
C SER A 337 24.31 -10.60 24.32
N ARG A 338 23.09 -10.07 24.27
CA ARG A 338 22.58 -9.42 23.06
C ARG A 338 23.17 -8.04 22.83
N ASN A 339 23.44 -7.73 21.57
CA ASN A 339 23.91 -6.42 21.14
C ASN A 339 22.75 -5.54 20.69
N TYR A 340 22.89 -4.23 20.85
CA TYR A 340 21.98 -3.28 20.25
C TYR A 340 22.03 -3.39 18.72
N LYS A 341 20.89 -3.55 18.08
CA LYS A 341 20.79 -3.35 16.63
C LYS A 341 20.83 -1.85 16.31
N ILE A 342 20.22 -1.07 17.19
CA ILE A 342 20.20 0.38 17.10
C ILE A 342 20.56 0.89 18.48
N LYS A 343 21.75 1.50 18.62
CA LYS A 343 22.16 2.10 19.89
C LYS A 343 21.25 3.29 20.19
N PRO A 344 20.56 3.32 21.33
CA PRO A 344 19.89 4.54 21.76
C PRO A 344 20.92 5.64 21.94
N ASN A 345 20.60 6.86 21.55
CA ASN A 345 21.46 8.01 21.74
C ASN A 345 21.51 8.32 23.25
N THR A 346 22.62 8.00 23.92
CA THR A 346 22.74 8.03 25.37
C THR A 346 23.30 9.34 25.92
N LYS A 347 23.54 10.38 25.11
CA LYS A 347 24.01 11.64 25.64
C LYS A 347 22.90 12.37 26.38
N GLU A 348 23.10 12.45 27.67
CA GLU A 348 22.31 13.21 28.63
C GLU A 348 22.11 14.64 28.13
N ILE A 349 20.86 15.01 27.95
CA ILE A 349 20.50 16.41 27.79
C ILE A 349 20.82 17.12 29.09
N ASP A 350 21.56 18.21 28.99
CA ASP A 350 21.96 19.09 30.07
C ASP A 350 21.02 19.07 31.27
N ASN A 351 21.59 18.87 32.44
CA ASN A 351 21.01 18.74 33.78
C ASN A 351 20.12 19.93 34.26
N LYS A 352 19.45 20.66 33.37
CA LYS A 352 18.62 21.81 33.75
C LYS A 352 17.10 21.61 33.59
N SER A 353 16.65 20.52 33.04
CA SER A 353 15.21 20.18 33.03
C SER A 353 14.98 18.87 33.80
N LYS A 354 14.41 18.99 34.98
CA LYS A 354 14.10 17.90 35.94
C LYS A 354 12.96 16.96 35.48
N ALA A 355 12.74 16.69 34.23
CA ALA A 355 11.86 15.65 33.79
C ALA A 355 12.68 14.53 33.17
N PRO A 356 12.54 13.26 33.62
CA PRO A 356 13.16 12.14 32.95
C PRO A 356 12.52 12.06 31.55
N ILE A 357 13.25 12.50 30.53
CA ILE A 357 12.85 12.26 29.16
C ILE A 357 13.00 10.76 28.97
N ILE A 358 11.88 10.07 29.02
CA ILE A 358 11.81 8.66 28.69
C ILE A 358 12.19 8.57 27.21
N GLN A 359 13.43 8.16 26.94
CA GLN A 359 14.02 8.03 25.60
C GLN A 359 13.45 6.80 24.86
N ASN A 360 12.13 6.65 24.85
CA ASN A 360 11.45 5.52 24.26
C ASN A 360 10.91 5.86 22.86
N GLY A 361 11.78 6.24 21.93
CA GLY A 361 11.28 6.43 20.60
C GLY A 361 12.30 6.92 19.61
N ALA A 362 12.29 6.37 18.43
CA ALA A 362 13.06 6.89 17.33
C ALA A 362 12.67 8.35 17.06
N TYR A 363 13.64 9.23 17.16
CA TYR A 363 13.49 10.64 16.79
C TYR A 363 13.59 10.75 15.27
N ILE A 364 12.47 10.56 14.58
CA ILE A 364 12.44 10.38 13.14
C ILE A 364 12.86 11.64 12.37
N SER A 365 12.76 12.79 13.00
CA SER A 365 13.06 14.09 12.38
C SER A 365 14.29 14.80 12.97
N THR A 366 15.02 14.16 13.89
CA THR A 366 16.15 14.76 14.61
C THR A 366 17.37 13.85 14.69
N ARG A 367 18.03 13.82 15.86
CA ARG A 367 19.31 13.14 16.11
C ARG A 367 19.38 11.68 15.68
N ASP A 368 18.28 10.94 15.81
CA ASP A 368 18.27 9.50 15.51
C ASP A 368 17.85 9.18 14.07
N SER A 369 17.51 10.18 13.27
CA SER A 369 17.08 9.97 11.87
C SER A 369 18.16 9.28 11.03
N HIS A 370 19.43 9.47 11.33
CA HIS A 370 20.56 8.81 10.68
C HIS A 370 20.58 7.29 10.89
N THR A 371 19.86 6.76 11.88
CA THR A 371 19.73 5.31 12.09
C THR A 371 18.79 4.65 11.06
N ILE A 372 18.10 5.45 10.25
CA ILE A 372 17.26 5.01 9.14
C ILE A 372 18.05 5.26 7.86
N THR A 373 18.84 4.29 7.44
CA THR A 373 19.87 4.54 6.43
C THR A 373 19.51 4.11 5.03
N ASP A 374 18.63 3.11 4.86
CA ASP A 374 18.55 2.40 3.57
C ASP A 374 17.29 2.71 2.76
N GLY A 375 16.60 3.79 3.06
CA GLY A 375 15.46 4.21 2.25
C GLY A 375 14.27 4.72 3.06
N PRO A 376 13.12 4.92 2.38
CA PRO A 376 11.96 5.57 2.99
C PRO A 376 11.36 4.75 4.13
N ALA A 377 10.86 5.45 5.14
CA ALA A 377 10.23 4.88 6.32
C ALA A 377 8.71 5.11 6.32
N ILE A 378 7.97 4.20 6.97
CA ILE A 378 6.56 4.39 7.31
C ILE A 378 6.41 4.43 8.83
N PHE A 379 5.62 5.37 9.33
CA PHE A 379 5.17 5.42 10.71
C PHE A 379 3.66 5.13 10.76
N ILE A 380 3.29 4.08 11.46
CA ILE A 380 1.90 3.67 11.62
C ILE A 380 1.40 4.14 12.96
N ALA A 381 0.38 4.99 12.96
CA ALA A 381 -0.23 5.56 14.15
C ALA A 381 -1.75 5.68 13.97
N HIS A 382 -2.47 5.72 15.07
CA HIS A 382 -3.91 5.98 15.05
C HIS A 382 -4.16 7.48 14.82
N ASP A 383 -3.48 8.34 15.57
CA ASP A 383 -3.53 9.79 15.44
C ASP A 383 -2.35 10.31 14.61
N VAL A 384 -2.54 10.29 13.29
CA VAL A 384 -1.55 10.73 12.31
C VAL A 384 -1.16 12.20 12.49
N ASP A 385 -2.14 13.05 12.78
CA ASP A 385 -1.92 14.50 12.93
C ASP A 385 -1.07 14.82 14.16
N LYS A 386 -1.29 14.10 15.26
CA LYS A 386 -0.47 14.23 16.47
C LYS A 386 1.00 13.88 16.21
N ILE A 387 1.24 12.79 15.47
CA ILE A 387 2.61 12.38 15.11
C ILE A 387 3.22 13.41 14.15
N GLY A 388 2.48 13.93 13.17
CA GLY A 388 2.95 14.98 12.27
C GLY A 388 3.34 16.27 13.02
N LYS A 389 2.52 16.73 13.96
CA LYS A 389 2.83 17.88 14.84
C LYS A 389 4.08 17.60 15.69
N PHE A 390 4.21 16.40 16.21
CA PHE A 390 5.40 15.98 16.95
C PHE A 390 6.67 16.07 16.08
N CYS A 391 6.63 15.61 14.84
CA CYS A 391 7.75 15.72 13.90
C CYS A 391 8.16 17.17 13.64
N ILE A 392 7.19 18.08 13.49
CA ILE A 392 7.47 19.51 13.35
C ILE A 392 8.16 20.08 14.60
N GLN A 393 7.67 19.74 15.80
CA GLN A 393 8.28 20.18 17.06
C GLN A 393 9.73 19.68 17.18
N GLN A 394 9.97 18.42 16.79
CA GLN A 394 11.30 17.82 16.85
C GLN A 394 12.25 18.35 15.77
N ALA A 395 11.76 18.93 14.69
CA ALA A 395 12.60 19.56 13.67
C ALA A 395 13.30 20.84 14.19
N ASN A 396 12.87 21.37 15.35
CA ASN A 396 13.47 22.53 16.01
C ASN A 396 13.61 23.76 15.09
N ILE A 397 12.63 23.98 14.20
CA ILE A 397 12.57 25.16 13.34
C ILE A 397 12.21 26.36 14.22
N PRO A 398 13.02 27.45 14.25
CA PRO A 398 12.72 28.63 15.04
C PRO A 398 11.37 29.26 14.62
N ALA A 399 10.62 29.79 15.59
CA ALA A 399 9.33 30.42 15.33
C ALA A 399 9.45 31.58 14.31
N SER A 400 10.56 32.33 14.32
CA SER A 400 10.83 33.37 13.34
C SER A 400 10.88 32.85 11.90
N LYS A 401 11.51 31.68 11.70
CA LYS A 401 11.57 31.03 10.38
C LYS A 401 10.22 30.44 9.96
N MET A 402 9.47 29.85 10.89
CA MET A 402 8.10 29.39 10.61
C MET A 402 7.18 30.54 10.19
N ASN A 403 7.29 31.70 10.85
CA ASN A 403 6.54 32.90 10.51
C ASN A 403 6.96 33.44 9.12
N GLU A 404 8.25 33.55 8.84
CA GLU A 404 8.79 33.96 7.54
C GLU A 404 8.25 33.09 6.39
N ILE A 405 8.27 31.77 6.56
CA ILE A 405 7.71 30.81 5.59
C ILE A 405 6.20 31.05 5.43
N SER A 406 5.46 31.16 6.54
CA SER A 406 4.01 31.37 6.52
C SER A 406 3.62 32.69 5.83
N GLU A 407 4.31 33.78 6.11
CA GLU A 407 4.11 35.08 5.48
C GLU A 407 4.42 35.02 3.97
N THR A 408 5.47 34.34 3.59
CA THR A 408 5.82 34.12 2.19
C THR A 408 4.75 33.34 1.45
N ILE A 409 4.21 32.27 2.07
CA ILE A 409 3.11 31.48 1.50
C ILE A 409 1.88 32.34 1.31
N ILE A 410 1.47 33.11 2.33
CA ILE A 410 0.30 33.99 2.27
C ILE A 410 0.47 35.03 1.14
N THR A 411 1.64 35.68 1.07
CA THR A 411 1.94 36.68 0.03
C THR A 411 1.87 36.06 -1.36
N ASN A 412 2.48 34.90 -1.56
CA ASN A 412 2.46 34.19 -2.84
C ASN A 412 1.04 33.77 -3.24
N ASN A 413 0.21 33.36 -2.30
CA ASN A 413 -1.19 33.01 -2.58
C ASN A 413 -1.99 34.22 -3.07
N VAL A 414 -1.82 35.38 -2.43
CA VAL A 414 -2.45 36.62 -2.88
C VAL A 414 -2.01 37.04 -4.29
N ILE A 415 -0.71 36.87 -4.59
CA ILE A 415 -0.19 37.16 -5.94
C ILE A 415 -0.80 36.19 -6.96
N LYS A 416 -0.85 34.89 -6.65
CA LYS A 416 -1.42 33.85 -7.53
C LYS A 416 -2.91 34.05 -7.78
N GLU A 417 -3.68 34.44 -6.77
CA GLU A 417 -5.09 34.76 -6.96
C GLU A 417 -5.27 35.92 -7.95
N LYS A 418 -4.39 36.93 -7.90
CA LYS A 418 -4.40 38.02 -8.88
C LYS A 418 -4.09 37.53 -10.28
N ILE A 419 -3.06 36.67 -10.41
CA ILE A 419 -2.69 36.06 -11.69
C ILE A 419 -3.88 35.28 -12.26
N ASN A 420 -4.50 34.40 -11.48
CA ASN A 420 -5.65 33.59 -11.92
C ASN A 420 -6.84 34.45 -12.37
N LYS A 421 -7.09 35.59 -11.70
CA LYS A 421 -8.13 36.54 -12.12
C LYS A 421 -7.80 37.20 -13.46
N LEU A 422 -6.54 37.56 -13.65
CA LEU A 422 -6.07 38.13 -14.93
C LEU A 422 -6.12 37.10 -16.06
N ASP A 423 -5.66 35.86 -15.82
CA ASP A 423 -5.70 34.78 -16.80
C ASP A 423 -7.15 34.49 -17.23
N LYS A 424 -8.08 34.41 -16.29
CA LYS A 424 -9.49 34.25 -16.61
C LYS A 424 -10.04 35.41 -17.43
N SER A 425 -9.62 36.64 -17.11
CA SER A 425 -10.02 37.83 -17.90
C SER A 425 -9.44 37.81 -19.32
N ILE A 426 -8.25 37.22 -19.51
CA ILE A 426 -7.63 37.00 -20.82
C ILE A 426 -8.40 35.93 -21.60
N GLU A 427 -8.75 34.82 -20.96
CA GLU A 427 -9.55 33.75 -21.56
C GLU A 427 -10.93 34.27 -22.02
N ASP A 428 -11.62 35.00 -21.16
CA ASP A 428 -12.91 35.62 -21.49
C ASP A 428 -12.80 36.63 -22.66
N ALA A 429 -11.73 37.42 -22.68
CA ALA A 429 -11.47 38.38 -23.76
C ALA A 429 -11.14 37.67 -25.08
N THR A 430 -10.37 36.59 -25.07
CA THR A 430 -10.03 35.81 -26.27
C THR A 430 -11.22 35.00 -26.76
N ALA A 431 -12.00 34.37 -25.88
CA ALA A 431 -13.23 33.64 -26.26
C ALA A 431 -14.29 34.58 -26.89
N SER A 432 -14.41 35.83 -26.39
CA SER A 432 -15.29 36.82 -26.97
C SER A 432 -14.88 37.31 -28.38
N MET A 433 -13.61 37.11 -28.75
CA MET A 433 -13.10 37.45 -30.09
C MET A 433 -13.33 36.28 -31.08
N GLU A 434 -13.11 35.05 -30.66
CA GLU A 434 -13.40 33.87 -31.53
C GLU A 434 -14.88 33.79 -31.91
N SER A 435 -15.77 34.31 -31.06
CA SER A 435 -17.21 34.35 -31.37
C SER A 435 -17.61 35.47 -32.35
N LYS A 436 -16.77 36.48 -32.57
CA LYS A 436 -17.06 37.63 -33.47
C LYS A 436 -16.39 37.51 -34.86
N ASP A 437 -15.34 36.72 -35.03
CA ASP A 437 -14.58 36.60 -36.27
C ASP A 437 -14.92 35.34 -37.05
N ASN A 438 -16.16 35.29 -37.60
CA ASN A 438 -16.47 34.43 -38.75
C ASN A 438 -16.21 35.15 -40.11
N LYS A 439 -15.52 36.30 -40.14
CA LYS A 439 -15.12 36.94 -41.40
C LYS A 439 -13.83 37.73 -41.25
N ALA A 440 -12.84 37.25 -41.93
CA ALA A 440 -11.71 37.98 -42.53
C ALA A 440 -10.61 38.55 -41.63
N SER A 441 -9.45 38.14 -42.04
CA SER A 441 -8.13 38.76 -42.00
C SER A 441 -7.12 38.27 -40.99
N ASN A 442 -6.05 37.76 -41.54
CA ASN A 442 -4.74 37.40 -40.95
C ASN A 442 -4.09 38.60 -40.22
N ASP A 443 -4.54 38.97 -39.04
CA ASP A 443 -3.75 39.85 -38.21
C ASP A 443 -3.68 39.29 -36.77
N ASN A 444 -2.61 38.51 -36.50
CA ASN A 444 -2.27 37.89 -35.24
C ASN A 444 -1.83 38.91 -34.17
N ARG A 445 -2.50 40.06 -34.04
CA ARG A 445 -2.19 41.06 -33.02
C ARG A 445 -3.19 40.97 -31.86
N LEU A 446 -2.73 40.39 -30.75
CA LEU A 446 -3.44 40.43 -29.48
C LEU A 446 -3.85 41.89 -29.11
N PRO A 447 -5.07 42.13 -28.60
CA PRO A 447 -5.50 43.46 -28.20
C PRO A 447 -4.55 44.12 -27.21
N PRO A 448 -4.47 45.45 -27.23
CA PRO A 448 -3.61 46.18 -26.30
C PRO A 448 -3.88 45.84 -24.83
N ASN A 449 -5.15 45.66 -24.45
CA ASN A 449 -5.57 45.26 -23.08
C ASN A 449 -5.01 43.88 -22.70
N VAL A 450 -5.09 42.89 -23.59
CA VAL A 450 -4.57 41.53 -23.31
C VAL A 450 -3.04 41.57 -23.15
N LYS A 451 -2.35 42.34 -24.00
CA LYS A 451 -0.89 42.56 -23.88
C LYS A 451 -0.50 43.24 -22.56
N GLN A 452 -1.33 44.15 -22.07
CA GLN A 452 -1.10 44.83 -20.79
C GLN A 452 -1.30 43.84 -19.63
N MET A 453 -2.38 43.04 -19.65
CA MET A 453 -2.64 42.00 -18.65
C MET A 453 -1.52 40.95 -18.64
N MET A 454 -1.01 40.50 -19.81
CA MET A 454 0.13 39.58 -19.88
C MET A 454 1.41 40.16 -19.25
N LYS A 455 1.70 41.46 -19.49
CA LYS A 455 2.83 42.15 -18.84
C LYS A 455 2.66 42.24 -17.32
N GLU A 456 1.44 42.49 -16.88
CA GLU A 456 1.10 42.55 -15.45
C GLU A 456 1.31 41.16 -14.81
N ILE A 457 0.84 40.09 -15.43
CA ILE A 457 1.08 38.71 -15.02
C ILE A 457 2.57 38.41 -14.93
N GLU A 458 3.34 38.79 -15.96
CA GLU A 458 4.79 38.61 -15.95
C GLU A 458 5.49 39.35 -14.81
N SER A 459 5.01 40.57 -14.47
CA SER A 459 5.53 41.31 -13.33
C SER A 459 5.15 40.66 -11.99
N LEU A 460 3.93 40.12 -11.88
CA LEU A 460 3.46 39.40 -10.70
C LEU A 460 4.24 38.09 -10.48
N TYR A 461 4.54 37.34 -11.54
CA TYR A 461 5.41 36.17 -11.43
C TYR A 461 6.80 36.49 -10.88
N LYS A 462 7.37 37.64 -11.24
CA LYS A 462 8.66 38.11 -10.69
C LYS A 462 8.61 38.48 -9.21
N MET A 463 7.41 38.74 -8.67
CA MET A 463 7.19 39.05 -7.25
C MET A 463 6.99 37.81 -6.38
N VAL A 464 6.71 36.66 -6.99
CA VAL A 464 6.57 35.38 -6.27
C VAL A 464 7.91 35.02 -5.64
N LYS A 465 7.95 34.93 -4.31
CA LYS A 465 9.16 34.56 -3.58
C LYS A 465 9.26 33.04 -3.47
N ARG A 466 10.46 32.53 -3.67
CA ARG A 466 10.73 31.12 -3.42
C ARG A 466 10.62 30.82 -1.93
N VAL A 467 9.85 29.80 -1.60
CA VAL A 467 9.84 29.22 -0.25
C VAL A 467 10.97 28.20 -0.19
N ALA A 468 11.88 28.35 0.76
CA ALA A 468 12.96 27.42 0.98
C ALA A 468 13.06 27.09 2.47
N LEU A 469 13.24 25.81 2.78
CA LEU A 469 13.60 25.35 4.11
C LEU A 469 15.09 25.04 4.11
N ASP A 470 15.80 25.56 5.10
CA ASP A 470 17.24 25.31 5.24
C ASP A 470 17.51 23.82 5.49
N ASP A 471 18.47 23.26 4.79
CA ASP A 471 18.91 21.86 4.91
C ASP A 471 19.30 21.43 6.33
N VAL A 472 19.59 22.41 7.21
CA VAL A 472 19.83 22.18 8.64
C VAL A 472 18.62 21.54 9.34
N TYR A 473 17.41 21.78 8.86
CA TYR A 473 16.17 21.25 9.45
C TYR A 473 15.68 19.97 8.76
N VAL A 474 16.14 19.71 7.54
CA VAL A 474 15.68 18.56 6.74
C VAL A 474 16.42 17.29 7.20
N PRO A 475 15.71 16.26 7.65
CA PRO A 475 16.33 15.04 8.17
C PRO A 475 17.35 14.42 7.22
N ASN A 476 18.51 14.06 7.77
CA ASN A 476 19.61 13.38 7.07
C ASN A 476 20.32 14.17 5.96
N LYS A 477 19.99 15.42 5.72
CA LYS A 477 20.85 16.31 4.92
C LYS A 477 22.18 16.54 5.64
N GLN A 478 23.25 16.79 4.91
CA GLN A 478 24.60 16.95 5.50
C GLN A 478 24.66 18.02 6.60
N ASN A 479 24.00 19.16 6.39
CA ASN A 479 23.96 20.24 7.38
C ASN A 479 23.16 19.86 8.62
N HIS A 480 22.09 19.05 8.46
CA HIS A 480 21.32 18.49 9.57
C HIS A 480 22.19 17.53 10.41
N LEU A 481 22.88 16.60 9.75
CA LEU A 481 23.75 15.63 10.42
C LEU A 481 24.86 16.33 11.22
N LYS A 482 25.54 17.31 10.62
CA LYS A 482 26.59 18.11 11.30
C LYS A 482 26.10 18.83 12.56
N LYS A 483 24.83 19.26 12.57
CA LYS A 483 24.26 20.01 13.69
C LYS A 483 23.71 19.09 14.80
N TRP A 484 23.09 17.98 14.44
CA TRP A 484 22.28 17.19 15.36
C TRP A 484 22.88 15.84 15.74
N VAL A 485 23.81 15.29 14.95
CA VAL A 485 24.51 14.05 15.25
C VAL A 485 25.84 14.37 15.93
N GLU A 486 26.02 13.90 17.14
CA GLU A 486 27.14 14.33 18.00
C GLU A 486 28.49 13.65 17.72
N ASP A 487 28.51 12.51 17.05
CA ASP A 487 29.72 11.77 16.71
C ASP A 487 29.95 11.73 15.21
N ASP A 488 31.19 11.52 14.80
CA ASP A 488 31.57 11.31 13.39
C ASP A 488 30.96 10.06 12.75
N LEU A 489 30.00 9.42 13.41
CA LEU A 489 29.26 8.25 12.98
C LEU A 489 28.55 8.43 11.62
N TYR A 490 28.26 9.68 11.25
CA TYR A 490 27.64 9.98 9.95
C TYR A 490 28.64 10.04 8.80
N LYS A 491 29.96 10.06 9.06
CA LYS A 491 30.98 10.19 8.01
C LYS A 491 31.06 8.94 7.13
N ASP A 492 30.80 7.78 7.72
CA ASP A 492 30.85 6.48 7.04
C ASP A 492 29.50 6.00 6.51
N THR A 493 28.41 6.75 6.77
CA THR A 493 27.07 6.40 6.35
C THR A 493 26.46 7.50 5.49
N LEU A 494 25.80 7.11 4.39
CA LEU A 494 24.99 8.00 3.58
C LEU A 494 23.51 7.70 3.91
N PRO A 495 22.95 8.30 4.96
CA PRO A 495 21.59 8.04 5.36
C PRO A 495 20.60 8.60 4.34
N TYR A 496 19.51 7.90 4.15
CA TYR A 496 18.45 8.31 3.25
C TYR A 496 17.81 9.64 3.69
N THR A 497 17.65 10.54 2.74
CA THR A 497 17.02 11.86 2.93
C THR A 497 15.96 12.11 1.88
N SER A 498 15.14 13.13 2.09
CA SER A 498 14.16 13.58 1.10
C SER A 498 14.82 14.30 -0.08
N GLU A 499 14.19 14.21 -1.25
CA GLU A 499 14.62 14.88 -2.49
C GLU A 499 13.48 15.74 -3.04
N ILE A 500 13.08 16.77 -2.29
CA ILE A 500 12.06 17.75 -2.71
C ILE A 500 12.75 18.79 -3.59
N ASP A 501 12.40 18.83 -4.87
CA ASP A 501 12.94 19.80 -5.83
C ASP A 501 12.07 21.07 -5.91
N ASP A 502 12.53 22.05 -6.69
CA ASP A 502 11.87 23.35 -6.81
C ASP A 502 10.44 23.22 -7.36
N SER A 503 10.22 22.31 -8.31
CA SER A 503 8.89 22.08 -8.87
C SER A 503 7.93 21.44 -7.86
N ASP A 504 8.45 20.56 -6.99
CA ASP A 504 7.69 19.98 -5.87
C ASP A 504 7.32 21.06 -4.85
N VAL A 505 8.27 21.97 -4.52
CA VAL A 505 8.01 23.09 -3.62
C VAL A 505 6.90 23.98 -4.17
N GLU A 506 6.94 24.32 -5.46
CA GLU A 506 5.88 25.13 -6.10
C GLU A 506 4.52 24.46 -6.00
N GLU A 507 4.43 23.17 -6.29
CA GLU A 507 3.19 22.40 -6.20
C GLU A 507 2.66 22.33 -4.75
N ILE A 508 3.55 22.05 -3.77
CA ILE A 508 3.19 22.05 -2.35
C ILE A 508 2.63 23.41 -1.92
N MET A 509 3.26 24.49 -2.38
CA MET A 509 2.80 25.85 -2.03
C MET A 509 1.49 26.25 -2.72
N MET A 510 1.12 25.60 -3.82
CA MET A 510 -0.16 25.80 -4.50
C MET A 510 -1.35 25.13 -3.80
N LEU A 511 -1.11 24.24 -2.86
CA LEU A 511 -2.20 23.63 -2.11
C LEU A 511 -2.96 24.69 -1.32
N ASN A 512 -4.27 24.82 -1.59
CA ASN A 512 -5.13 25.77 -0.87
C ASN A 512 -5.71 25.07 0.37
N ASP A 513 -6.70 24.68 0.61
CA ASP A 513 -7.46 24.04 1.70
C ASP A 513 -6.64 23.19 2.71
N ILE A 514 -5.41 23.64 3.06
CA ILE A 514 -4.54 22.97 4.02
C ILE A 514 -3.73 23.98 4.85
N GLU A 515 -3.56 23.67 6.13
CA GLU A 515 -2.76 24.49 7.04
C GLU A 515 -1.28 24.51 6.61
N ASN A 516 -0.63 25.68 6.77
CA ASN A 516 0.78 25.87 6.39
C ASN A 516 1.74 24.90 7.09
N ILE A 517 1.39 24.44 8.29
CA ILE A 517 2.21 23.47 9.04
C ILE A 517 2.41 22.16 8.26
N TRP A 518 1.39 21.71 7.53
CA TRP A 518 1.46 20.48 6.72
C TRP A 518 2.27 20.68 5.44
N LYS A 519 2.30 21.89 4.90
CA LYS A 519 3.20 22.25 3.79
C LYS A 519 4.66 22.20 4.24
N VAL A 520 4.95 22.77 5.42
CA VAL A 520 6.30 22.71 6.01
C VAL A 520 6.72 21.27 6.30
N LEU A 521 5.79 20.42 6.76
CA LEU A 521 6.07 19.01 6.99
C LEU A 521 6.49 18.29 5.69
N LEU A 522 5.83 18.60 4.57
CA LEU A 522 6.23 18.08 3.25
C LEU A 522 7.62 18.58 2.84
N LEU A 523 7.97 19.83 3.13
CA LEU A 523 9.34 20.34 2.87
C LEU A 523 10.40 19.61 3.70
N LEU A 524 10.05 19.10 4.88
CA LEU A 524 10.91 18.20 5.65
C LEU A 524 11.04 16.81 5.03
N GLY A 525 10.28 16.51 3.97
CA GLY A 525 10.21 15.19 3.37
C GLY A 525 9.30 14.22 4.11
N ILE A 526 8.35 14.73 4.88
CA ILE A 526 7.41 13.92 5.68
C ILE A 526 6.00 14.12 5.14
N GLY A 527 5.39 13.05 4.66
CA GLY A 527 4.02 13.02 4.16
C GLY A 527 3.03 12.41 5.15
N LEU A 528 1.79 12.91 5.17
CA LEU A 528 0.72 12.37 5.99
C LEU A 528 -0.35 11.71 5.12
N PHE A 529 -0.74 10.49 5.46
CA PHE A 529 -1.95 9.89 4.93
C PHE A 529 -3.03 9.85 6.00
N SER A 530 -3.99 10.78 5.88
CA SER A 530 -5.15 10.89 6.76
C SER A 530 -6.39 11.20 5.93
N GLN A 531 -7.54 10.68 6.34
CA GLN A 531 -8.84 10.98 5.71
C GLN A 531 -9.25 12.43 5.89
N THR A 532 -8.67 13.14 6.86
CA THR A 532 -8.97 14.54 7.16
C THR A 532 -8.32 15.55 6.21
N LYS A 533 -7.39 15.08 5.35
CA LYS A 533 -6.68 15.96 4.41
C LYS A 533 -7.43 16.11 3.09
N CYS A 534 -7.26 17.26 2.43
CA CYS A 534 -7.88 17.49 1.13
C CYS A 534 -7.32 16.55 0.06
N ILE A 535 -8.10 16.30 -0.98
CA ILE A 535 -7.74 15.38 -2.07
C ILE A 535 -6.44 15.82 -2.76
N ALA A 536 -6.29 17.13 -3.02
CA ALA A 536 -5.09 17.67 -3.67
C ALA A 536 -3.82 17.37 -2.86
N TYR A 537 -3.83 17.57 -1.56
CA TYR A 537 -2.71 17.21 -0.69
C TYR A 537 -2.39 15.71 -0.77
N THR A 538 -3.41 14.87 -0.71
CA THR A 538 -3.24 13.41 -0.76
C THR A 538 -2.62 12.97 -2.10
N GLU A 539 -3.00 13.59 -3.21
CA GLU A 539 -2.41 13.28 -4.52
C GLU A 539 -0.94 13.72 -4.62
N VAL A 540 -0.58 14.89 -4.06
CA VAL A 540 0.82 15.32 -3.97
C VAL A 540 1.64 14.34 -3.14
N VAL A 541 1.15 13.93 -1.96
CA VAL A 541 1.84 12.93 -1.12
C VAL A 541 2.00 11.61 -1.84
N LYS A 542 0.97 11.12 -2.54
CA LYS A 542 1.04 9.88 -3.33
C LYS A 542 2.08 9.97 -4.44
N ARG A 543 2.13 11.07 -5.16
CA ARG A 543 3.11 11.30 -6.23
C ARG A 543 4.53 11.29 -5.67
N LEU A 544 4.81 12.09 -4.64
CA LEU A 544 6.11 12.17 -3.99
C LEU A 544 6.54 10.81 -3.40
N ALA A 545 5.61 10.08 -2.79
CA ALA A 545 5.87 8.73 -2.27
C ALA A 545 6.21 7.74 -3.38
N THR A 546 5.48 7.77 -4.50
CA THR A 546 5.75 6.92 -5.67
C THR A 546 7.13 7.20 -6.27
N GLN A 547 7.55 8.46 -6.27
CA GLN A 547 8.85 8.90 -6.75
C GLN A 547 9.98 8.69 -5.72
N GLN A 548 9.66 8.17 -4.54
CA GLN A 548 10.59 7.98 -3.41
C GLN A 548 11.28 9.29 -2.96
N LYS A 549 10.60 10.42 -3.08
CA LYS A 549 11.10 11.73 -2.66
C LYS A 549 10.85 12.04 -1.17
N LEU A 550 9.99 11.27 -0.51
CA LEU A 550 9.68 11.44 0.90
C LEU A 550 10.56 10.55 1.77
N TYR A 551 11.11 11.14 2.82
CA TYR A 551 11.89 10.45 3.84
C TYR A 551 11.01 9.56 4.74
N LEU A 552 9.85 10.08 5.14
CA LEU A 552 8.91 9.43 6.04
C LEU A 552 7.47 9.62 5.56
N ILE A 553 6.68 8.56 5.70
CA ILE A 553 5.23 8.65 5.55
C ILE A 553 4.58 8.25 6.88
N ILE A 554 3.69 9.08 7.39
CA ILE A 554 2.88 8.81 8.57
C ILE A 554 1.48 8.44 8.10
N ALA A 555 0.97 7.29 8.50
CA ALA A 555 -0.32 6.77 8.06
C ALA A 555 -1.07 6.07 9.19
N ASN A 556 -2.40 6.07 9.12
CA ASN A 556 -3.19 5.19 9.98
C ASN A 556 -3.24 3.76 9.41
N GLY A 557 -3.76 2.82 10.22
CA GLY A 557 -3.86 1.41 9.86
C GLY A 557 -4.65 1.16 8.57
N ASP A 558 -5.63 1.98 8.24
CA ASP A 558 -6.50 1.78 7.07
C ASP A 558 -5.80 2.12 5.75
N TYR A 559 -4.84 3.04 5.76
CA TYR A 559 -4.02 3.34 4.59
C TYR A 559 -2.96 2.28 4.26
N ILE A 560 -2.77 1.31 5.16
CA ILE A 560 -1.86 0.19 4.92
C ILE A 560 -2.36 -0.66 3.76
N TYR A 561 -3.68 -0.78 3.62
CA TYR A 561 -4.28 -1.59 2.59
C TYR A 561 -4.09 -0.99 1.20
N GLY A 562 -3.52 -1.77 0.31
CA GLY A 562 -3.49 -1.46 -1.12
C GLY A 562 -2.45 -0.45 -1.60
N THR A 563 -1.61 0.13 -0.74
CA THR A 563 -0.53 0.99 -1.20
C THR A 563 0.63 0.17 -1.78
N ASN A 564 1.18 0.64 -2.90
CA ASN A 564 2.32 -0.02 -3.56
C ASN A 564 3.66 0.64 -3.21
N TYR A 565 3.68 1.51 -2.21
CA TYR A 565 4.90 2.19 -1.80
C TYR A 565 5.89 1.19 -1.18
N GLN A 566 7.16 1.45 -1.42
CA GLN A 566 8.25 0.62 -0.94
C GLN A 566 8.87 1.28 0.28
N PHE A 567 8.77 0.61 1.42
CA PHE A 567 9.37 1.06 2.67
C PHE A 567 10.48 0.10 3.08
N CYS A 568 11.55 0.68 3.61
CA CYS A 568 12.67 -0.08 4.19
C CYS A 568 12.49 -0.24 5.69
N HIS A 569 11.97 0.78 6.34
CA HIS A 569 11.80 0.79 7.79
C HIS A 569 10.35 1.10 8.16
N GLY A 570 9.86 0.45 9.20
CA GLY A 570 8.55 0.72 9.77
C GLY A 570 8.64 1.05 11.25
N PHE A 571 7.89 2.06 11.65
CA PHE A 571 7.67 2.40 13.05
C PHE A 571 6.21 2.14 13.39
N ILE A 572 5.98 1.46 14.50
CA ILE A 572 4.63 1.19 15.00
C ILE A 572 4.41 2.04 16.23
N GLY A 573 3.44 2.94 16.16
CA GLY A 573 3.07 3.85 17.23
C GLY A 573 2.57 3.11 18.47
N LYS A 574 2.68 3.76 19.63
CA LYS A 574 2.18 3.21 20.88
C LYS A 574 0.64 3.15 20.91
N ASP A 575 -0.01 4.06 20.20
CA ASP A 575 -1.46 4.19 20.09
C ASP A 575 -2.15 3.07 19.27
N VAL A 576 -1.38 2.19 18.64
CA VAL A 576 -1.88 1.05 17.86
C VAL A 576 -1.67 -0.30 18.55
N GLU A 577 -1.48 -0.33 19.86
CA GLU A 577 -1.29 -1.57 20.64
C GLU A 577 -2.47 -2.54 20.54
N GLN A 578 -3.67 -2.03 20.28
CA GLN A 578 -4.89 -2.83 20.09
C GLN A 578 -5.03 -3.42 18.69
N MET A 579 -4.07 -3.15 17.80
CA MET A 579 -4.08 -3.71 16.45
C MET A 579 -4.13 -5.25 16.53
N THR A 580 -4.98 -5.86 15.70
CA THR A 580 -5.05 -7.31 15.59
C THR A 580 -3.76 -7.90 15.02
N GLN A 581 -3.52 -9.18 15.27
CA GLN A 581 -2.35 -9.88 14.72
C GLN A 581 -2.31 -9.81 13.20
N GLU A 582 -3.45 -10.05 12.55
CA GLU A 582 -3.60 -10.02 11.10
C GLU A 582 -3.29 -8.63 10.53
N LYS A 583 -3.82 -7.59 11.13
CA LYS A 583 -3.55 -6.20 10.72
C LYS A 583 -2.08 -5.82 10.91
N ALA A 584 -1.46 -6.26 12.00
CA ALA A 584 -0.02 -6.05 12.24
C ALA A 584 0.84 -6.76 11.18
N ILE A 585 0.55 -8.01 10.85
CA ILE A 585 1.26 -8.77 9.81
C ILE A 585 1.10 -8.11 8.43
N GLN A 586 -0.09 -7.63 8.10
CA GLN A 586 -0.34 -6.89 6.85
C GLN A 586 0.44 -5.58 6.82
N ALA A 587 0.47 -4.84 7.92
CA ALA A 587 1.23 -3.61 8.07
C ALA A 587 2.73 -3.84 7.87
N PHE A 588 3.29 -4.81 8.56
CA PHE A 588 4.70 -5.18 8.44
C PHE A 588 5.02 -5.72 7.05
N GLY A 589 4.05 -6.33 6.38
CA GLY A 589 4.17 -6.80 5.02
C GLY A 589 4.44 -5.69 3.99
N ARG A 590 4.27 -4.42 4.34
CA ARG A 590 4.62 -3.28 3.48
C ARG A 590 6.12 -2.94 3.53
N ILE A 591 6.82 -3.42 4.55
CA ILE A 591 8.25 -3.21 4.75
C ILE A 591 9.04 -4.28 4.00
N GLY A 592 10.20 -3.91 3.48
CA GLY A 592 11.09 -4.83 2.77
C GLY A 592 10.59 -5.25 1.40
N ARG A 593 9.79 -4.45 0.71
CA ARG A 593 9.35 -4.73 -0.67
C ARG A 593 10.39 -4.36 -1.71
N ASN A 594 11.26 -3.40 -1.41
CA ASN A 594 12.30 -2.95 -2.32
C ASN A 594 13.39 -4.03 -2.47
N LYS A 595 13.87 -4.23 -3.70
CA LYS A 595 14.96 -5.15 -4.00
C LYS A 595 16.34 -4.47 -4.00
N LEU A 596 16.36 -3.15 -3.89
CA LEU A 596 17.59 -2.35 -4.03
C LEU A 596 18.33 -2.15 -2.70
N GLN A 597 17.67 -2.32 -1.57
CA GLN A 597 18.26 -2.15 -0.25
C GLN A 597 18.54 -3.50 0.42
N GLN A 598 19.49 -3.49 1.35
CA GLN A 598 19.95 -4.69 2.04
C GLN A 598 19.43 -4.80 3.47
N THR A 599 19.06 -3.69 4.11
CA THR A 599 18.57 -3.70 5.49
C THR A 599 17.12 -3.23 5.58
N TYR A 600 16.37 -3.95 6.41
CA TYR A 600 14.98 -3.65 6.70
C TYR A 600 14.75 -3.78 8.19
N THR A 601 13.87 -2.98 8.77
CA THR A 601 13.54 -3.08 10.20
C THR A 601 12.08 -2.74 10.47
N VAL A 602 11.47 -3.44 11.43
CA VAL A 602 10.22 -3.04 12.08
C VAL A 602 10.54 -2.61 13.50
N ARG A 603 10.26 -1.38 13.87
CA ARG A 603 10.57 -0.80 15.18
C ARG A 603 9.28 -0.56 15.95
N LEU A 604 9.15 -1.24 17.08
CA LEU A 604 7.98 -1.12 17.94
C LEU A 604 8.23 -0.06 19.01
N ARG A 605 7.23 0.77 19.25
CA ARG A 605 7.22 1.73 20.37
C ARG A 605 6.56 1.14 21.62
N ASP A 606 5.90 -0.02 21.47
CA ASP A 606 5.38 -0.83 22.54
C ASP A 606 5.69 -2.30 22.30
N ASP A 607 6.21 -2.99 23.33
CA ASP A 607 6.65 -4.37 23.19
C ASP A 607 5.50 -5.40 23.27
N THR A 608 4.26 -4.97 23.55
CA THR A 608 3.08 -5.84 23.61
C THR A 608 2.78 -6.51 22.29
N LEU A 609 2.98 -5.79 21.16
CA LEU A 609 2.78 -6.32 19.81
C LEU A 609 3.79 -7.41 19.44
N VAL A 610 4.99 -7.44 20.05
CA VAL A 610 5.97 -8.50 19.80
C VAL A 610 5.38 -9.86 20.12
N LYS A 611 4.76 -9.98 21.29
CA LYS A 611 4.12 -11.24 21.71
C LYS A 611 2.98 -11.62 20.77
N LYS A 612 2.15 -10.66 20.35
CA LYS A 612 1.05 -10.92 19.41
C LYS A 612 1.54 -11.54 18.10
N ILE A 613 2.69 -11.15 17.58
CA ILE A 613 3.21 -11.68 16.30
C ILE A 613 3.64 -13.14 16.44
N PHE A 614 4.23 -13.53 17.57
CA PHE A 614 4.86 -14.84 17.76
C PHE A 614 4.00 -15.86 18.51
N PHE A 615 2.81 -15.47 18.99
CA PHE A 615 1.89 -16.38 19.67
C PHE A 615 0.52 -16.39 18.97
N LYS A 616 -0.14 -17.53 19.00
CA LYS A 616 -1.46 -17.70 18.38
C LYS A 616 -2.50 -16.84 19.10
N GLU A 617 -3.24 -16.05 18.35
CA GLU A 617 -4.44 -15.36 18.81
C GLU A 617 -5.64 -16.28 18.62
N TYR A 618 -6.43 -16.52 19.70
CA TYR A 618 -7.52 -17.49 19.68
C TYR A 618 -8.88 -16.87 19.33
N ASP A 619 -9.13 -15.64 19.72
CA ASP A 619 -10.38 -14.92 19.42
C ASP A 619 -10.11 -13.84 18.36
N LYS A 620 -10.11 -14.27 17.10
CA LYS A 620 -9.86 -13.38 15.97
C LYS A 620 -11.15 -12.75 15.51
N VAL A 621 -11.23 -11.43 15.60
CA VAL A 621 -12.38 -10.63 15.13
C VAL A 621 -12.63 -10.87 13.66
N GLU A 622 -11.56 -10.95 12.85
CA GLU A 622 -11.62 -11.18 11.42
C GLU A 622 -12.26 -12.54 11.08
N VAL A 623 -11.95 -13.59 11.83
CA VAL A 623 -12.55 -14.92 11.65
C VAL A 623 -14.04 -14.87 11.96
N ARG A 624 -14.41 -14.25 13.07
CA ARG A 624 -15.82 -14.10 13.48
C ARG A 624 -16.62 -13.34 12.44
N ASN A 625 -16.09 -12.21 11.99
CA ASN A 625 -16.76 -11.38 10.99
C ASN A 625 -16.80 -12.04 9.61
N MET A 626 -15.75 -12.78 9.22
CA MET A 626 -15.78 -13.53 7.97
C MET A 626 -16.87 -14.60 7.98
N ASN A 627 -17.01 -15.36 9.07
CA ASN A 627 -18.06 -16.35 9.22
C ASN A 627 -19.48 -15.73 9.24
N LEU A 628 -19.62 -14.48 9.69
CA LEU A 628 -20.90 -13.76 9.72
C LEU A 628 -21.24 -13.14 8.35
N LEU A 629 -20.27 -12.55 7.67
CA LEU A 629 -20.51 -11.76 6.47
C LEU A 629 -20.50 -12.61 5.18
N PHE A 630 -19.73 -13.69 5.16
CA PHE A 630 -19.73 -14.65 4.05
C PHE A 630 -20.71 -15.80 4.35
N ASN A 631 -21.95 -15.43 4.62
CA ASN A 631 -23.05 -16.33 4.88
C ASN A 631 -24.30 -15.76 4.21
N SER A 632 -25.04 -16.61 3.52
CA SER A 632 -26.24 -16.24 2.76
C SER A 632 -27.51 -16.17 3.63
N ASP A 633 -27.46 -16.71 4.87
CA ASP A 633 -28.56 -16.69 5.84
C ASP A 633 -28.70 -15.37 6.60
#